data_c33d2b623b1b179fc8920e2579600d3d
#
_entry.id   c33d2b623b1b179fc8920e2579600d3d
#
_cell.length_a   1.000
_cell.length_b   1.000
_cell.length_c   1.000
_cell.angle_alpha   90.00
_cell.angle_beta   90.00
_cell.angle_gamma   90.00
#
_symmetry.space_group_name_H-M   'P 1'
#
loop_
_entity.id
_entity.type
_entity.pdbx_description
1 polymer ?
#
loop_
_entity_poly.entity_id
_entity_poly.type
_entity_poly.pdbx_seq_one_letter_code
_entity_poly.pdbx_strand_id
1 'polypeptide(L)'
;MVKLIKIVNPHGTKVESLTEVYVNPEHVSYIVEDEQMTNLANQGIIFDGLHPNYKFTRVIVDTGGRTEHFTVIGGVSEIANKLKNSKQLLRG
;
A
#
# COMPACT_ATOMS: atom_id res chain seq x y z
N MET A 1 -7.51 10.36 -8.66
CA MET A 1 -6.94 9.03 -8.36
C MET A 1 -5.53 9.18 -7.84
N VAL A 2 -5.17 8.35 -6.88
CA VAL A 2 -3.82 8.33 -6.30
C VAL A 2 -3.09 7.07 -6.76
N LYS A 3 -1.88 7.26 -7.26
CA LYS A 3 -1.05 6.13 -7.66
C LYS A 3 -0.28 5.59 -6.46
N LEU A 4 -0.42 4.30 -6.20
CA LEU A 4 0.31 3.59 -5.16
C LEU A 4 1.02 2.40 -5.79
N ILE A 5 2.05 1.90 -5.12
CA ILE A 5 2.79 0.73 -5.59
C ILE A 5 2.34 -0.47 -4.77
N LYS A 6 1.60 -1.35 -5.41
CA LYS A 6 1.01 -2.52 -4.79
C LYS A 6 1.95 -3.71 -4.90
N ILE A 7 2.00 -4.52 -3.85
CA ILE A 7 2.74 -5.78 -3.86
C ILE A 7 1.83 -6.86 -4.42
N VAL A 8 2.33 -7.55 -5.44
CA VAL A 8 1.61 -8.65 -6.07
C VAL A 8 2.09 -9.96 -5.46
N ASN A 9 1.14 -10.83 -5.15
CA ASN A 9 1.36 -12.16 -4.59
C ASN A 9 2.08 -12.14 -3.25
N PRO A 10 1.50 -11.47 -2.24
CA PRO A 10 2.15 -11.36 -0.93
C PRO A 10 2.12 -12.66 -0.11
N HIS A 11 1.46 -13.70 -0.61
CA HIS A 11 1.32 -14.97 0.11
C HIS A 11 2.38 -16.00 -0.26
N GLY A 12 3.23 -15.69 -1.23
CA GLY A 12 4.32 -16.59 -1.61
C GLY A 12 5.50 -16.47 -0.66
N THR A 13 6.44 -17.38 -0.80
CA THR A 13 7.72 -17.28 -0.09
C THR A 13 8.57 -16.13 -0.62
N LYS A 14 8.21 -15.61 -1.80
CA LYS A 14 8.83 -14.43 -2.39
C LYS A 14 7.74 -13.54 -2.95
N VAL A 15 7.92 -12.24 -2.78
CA VAL A 15 7.08 -11.28 -3.50
C VAL A 15 7.54 -11.29 -4.94
N GLU A 16 6.60 -11.60 -5.84
CA GLU A 16 6.95 -11.81 -7.24
C GLU A 16 7.10 -10.52 -8.03
N SER A 17 6.32 -9.50 -7.71
CA SER A 17 6.39 -8.27 -8.48
C SER A 17 5.70 -7.12 -7.77
N LEU A 18 5.96 -5.93 -8.29
CA LEU A 18 5.29 -4.71 -7.88
C LEU A 18 4.45 -4.24 -9.05
N THR A 19 3.30 -3.64 -8.76
CA THR A 19 2.45 -3.06 -9.80
C THR A 19 1.89 -1.73 -9.33
N GLU A 20 1.68 -0.83 -10.28
CA GLU A 20 1.03 0.42 -9.98
C GLU A 20 -0.48 0.18 -9.85
N VAL A 21 -1.09 0.83 -8.87
CA VAL A 21 -2.52 0.81 -8.71
C VAL A 21 -3.01 2.24 -8.49
N TYR A 22 -4.13 2.59 -9.10
CA TYR A 22 -4.75 3.90 -8.94
C TYR A 22 -5.97 3.75 -8.08
N VAL A 23 -5.98 4.45 -6.96
CA VAL A 23 -7.01 4.31 -5.93
C VAL A 23 -7.80 5.61 -5.81
N ASN A 24 -9.12 5.48 -5.73
CA ASN A 24 -9.98 6.62 -5.43
C ASN A 24 -9.95 6.86 -3.92
N PRO A 25 -9.42 8.01 -3.45
CA PRO A 25 -9.34 8.27 -2.00
C PRO A 25 -10.71 8.23 -1.31
N GLU A 26 -11.78 8.52 -2.04
CA GLU A 26 -13.13 8.50 -1.46
C GLU A 26 -13.58 7.09 -1.09
N HIS A 27 -12.96 6.07 -1.68
CA HIS A 27 -13.32 4.68 -1.40
C HIS A 27 -12.43 4.02 -0.34
N VAL A 28 -11.42 4.72 0.14
CA VAL A 28 -10.53 4.17 1.17
C VAL A 28 -11.23 4.26 2.52
N SER A 29 -11.48 3.10 3.13
CA SER A 29 -12.11 3.04 4.45
C SER A 29 -11.12 3.35 5.55
N TYR A 30 -9.96 2.71 5.53
CA TYR A 30 -8.89 2.96 6.48
C TYR A 30 -7.58 2.38 5.94
N ILE A 31 -6.50 2.79 6.56
CA ILE A 31 -5.17 2.26 6.27
C ILE A 31 -4.52 1.88 7.60
N VAL A 32 -3.66 0.88 7.55
CA VAL A 32 -2.98 0.38 8.75
C VAL A 32 -1.59 -0.15 8.35
N GLU A 33 -0.63 -0.04 9.25
CA GLU A 33 0.70 -0.57 8.99
C GLU A 33 0.63 -2.09 8.79
N ASP A 34 1.30 -2.57 7.75
CA ASP A 34 1.45 -4.01 7.53
C ASP A 34 2.74 -4.46 8.20
N GLU A 35 2.65 -4.80 9.47
CA GLU A 35 3.81 -5.18 10.26
C GLU A 35 4.44 -6.46 9.77
N GLN A 36 3.64 -7.41 9.33
CA GLN A 36 4.15 -8.68 8.83
C GLN A 36 5.03 -8.47 7.60
N MET A 37 4.56 -7.68 6.66
CA MET A 37 5.32 -7.39 5.44
C MET A 37 6.56 -6.56 5.75
N THR A 38 6.45 -5.60 6.67
CA THR A 38 7.58 -4.78 7.08
C THR A 38 8.66 -5.66 7.73
N ASN A 39 8.28 -6.60 8.57
CA ASN A 39 9.22 -7.51 9.21
C ASN A 39 9.91 -8.42 8.20
N LEU A 40 9.17 -8.94 7.24
CA LEU A 40 9.73 -9.78 6.19
C LEU A 40 10.75 -9.01 5.34
N ALA A 41 10.44 -7.77 5.01
CA ALA A 41 11.36 -6.92 4.26
C ALA A 41 12.63 -6.64 5.05
N ASN A 42 12.51 -6.36 6.34
CA ASN A 42 13.66 -6.11 7.20
C ASN A 42 14.57 -7.32 7.35
N GLN A 43 14.01 -8.52 7.20
CA GLN A 43 14.78 -9.76 7.22
C GLN A 43 15.39 -10.11 5.87
N GLY A 44 15.14 -9.29 4.84
CA GLY A 44 15.66 -9.53 3.50
C GLY A 44 15.02 -10.69 2.78
N ILE A 45 13.83 -11.11 3.23
CA ILE A 45 13.18 -12.32 2.71
C ILE A 45 12.39 -12.04 1.43
N ILE A 46 11.91 -10.79 1.24
CA ILE A 46 10.92 -10.49 0.21
C ILE A 46 11.52 -10.15 -1.14
N PHE A 47 12.43 -9.19 -1.18
CA PHE A 47 13.02 -8.73 -2.44
C PHE A 47 14.52 -8.68 -2.35
N ASP A 48 15.18 -9.15 -3.39
CA ASP A 48 16.58 -8.86 -3.59
C ASP A 48 16.71 -7.39 -3.99
N GLY A 49 17.51 -6.65 -3.24
CA GLY A 49 17.76 -5.26 -3.55
C GLY A 49 16.79 -4.26 -2.98
N LEU A 50 15.72 -4.69 -2.33
CA LEU A 50 14.86 -3.75 -1.65
C LEU A 50 15.53 -3.28 -0.36
N HIS A 51 15.50 -1.98 -0.13
CA HIS A 51 16.14 -1.42 1.04
C HIS A 51 15.49 -1.95 2.33
N PRO A 52 16.26 -2.37 3.34
CA PRO A 52 15.71 -2.98 4.55
C PRO A 52 14.83 -2.05 5.40
N ASN A 53 14.85 -0.75 5.13
CA ASN A 53 14.08 0.23 5.90
C ASN A 53 12.72 0.57 5.27
N TYR A 54 12.33 -0.13 4.21
CA TYR A 54 11.00 0.10 3.64
C TYR A 54 9.92 -0.31 4.61
N LYS A 55 8.87 0.51 4.65
CA LYS A 55 7.66 0.22 5.41
C LYS A 55 6.53 -0.08 4.45
N PHE A 56 5.52 -0.75 4.96
CA PHE A 56 4.39 -1.19 4.14
C PHE A 56 3.09 -0.84 4.84
N THR A 57 2.10 -0.48 4.04
CA THR A 57 0.77 -0.10 4.53
C THR A 57 -0.27 -0.97 3.86
N ARG A 58 -1.21 -1.48 4.65
CA ARG A 58 -2.38 -2.17 4.13
C ARG A 58 -3.48 -1.14 3.91
N VAL A 59 -4.01 -1.13 2.70
CA VAL A 59 -5.07 -0.22 2.30
C VAL A 59 -6.36 -1.01 2.14
N ILE A 60 -7.42 -0.53 2.77
CA ILE A 60 -8.73 -1.17 2.72
C ILE A 60 -9.67 -0.27 1.92
N VAL A 61 -10.21 -0.79 0.84
CA VAL A 61 -11.06 -0.06 -0.09
C VAL A 61 -12.45 -0.68 -0.09
N ASP A 62 -13.46 0.18 0.03
CA ASP A 62 -14.86 -0.23 -0.01
C ASP A 62 -15.54 0.45 -1.20
N THR A 63 -16.06 -0.36 -2.11
CA THR A 63 -16.69 0.13 -3.35
C THR A 63 -18.17 -0.26 -3.41
N GLY A 64 -18.89 -0.08 -2.30
CA GLY A 64 -20.32 -0.29 -2.27
C GLY A 64 -20.71 -1.78 -2.32
N GLY A 65 -20.57 -2.47 -1.23
CA GLY A 65 -20.92 -3.89 -1.14
C GLY A 65 -19.75 -4.82 -1.36
N ARG A 66 -18.60 -4.27 -1.72
CA ARG A 66 -17.39 -5.08 -1.92
C ARG A 66 -16.23 -4.42 -1.21
N THR A 67 -15.55 -5.17 -0.36
CA THR A 67 -14.38 -4.70 0.36
C THR A 67 -13.15 -5.44 -0.14
N GLU A 68 -12.12 -4.69 -0.51
CA GLU A 68 -10.85 -5.25 -0.93
C GLU A 68 -9.72 -4.68 -0.07
N HIS A 69 -8.69 -5.46 0.11
CA HIS A 69 -7.51 -4.97 0.81
C HIS A 69 -6.25 -5.41 0.07
N PHE A 70 -5.23 -4.59 0.14
CA PHE A 70 -3.95 -4.89 -0.49
C PHE A 70 -2.86 -4.12 0.22
N THR A 71 -1.62 -4.55 0.03
CA THR A 71 -0.45 -3.95 0.66
C THR A 71 0.33 -3.14 -0.36
N VAL A 72 0.73 -1.93 0.06
CA VAL A 72 1.49 -1.01 -0.77
C VAL A 72 2.78 -0.63 -0.08
N ILE A 73 3.76 -0.18 -0.86
CA ILE A 73 5.02 0.32 -0.34
C ILE A 73 4.82 1.74 0.18
N GLY A 74 5.34 2.00 1.36
CA GLY A 74 5.27 3.29 2.00
C GLY A 74 4.71 3.18 3.41
N GLY A 75 5.16 4.07 4.28
CA GLY A 75 4.65 4.13 5.65
C GLY A 75 3.25 4.72 5.71
N VAL A 76 2.54 4.47 6.81
CA VAL A 76 1.16 4.94 6.98
C VAL A 76 1.06 6.45 6.79
N SER A 77 1.99 7.21 7.38
CA SER A 77 1.96 8.67 7.25
C SER A 77 2.13 9.14 5.81
N GLU A 78 3.03 8.48 5.07
CA GLU A 78 3.28 8.81 3.67
C GLU A 78 2.04 8.53 2.83
N ILE A 79 1.42 7.37 3.02
CA ILE A 79 0.23 7.01 2.27
C ILE A 79 -0.94 7.92 2.64
N ALA A 80 -1.10 8.23 3.93
CA ALA A 80 -2.14 9.16 4.38
C ALA A 80 -2.00 10.52 3.71
N ASN A 81 -0.77 11.03 3.62
CA ASN A 81 -0.53 12.32 2.98
C ASN A 81 -0.84 12.29 1.49
N LYS A 82 -0.50 11.21 0.80
CA LYS A 82 -0.83 11.07 -0.61
C LYS A 82 -2.33 11.10 -0.84
N LEU A 83 -3.07 10.38 -0.02
CA LEU A 83 -4.54 10.34 -0.13
C LEU A 83 -5.15 11.70 0.16
N LYS A 84 -4.67 12.37 1.20
CA LYS A 84 -5.16 13.69 1.59
C LYS A 84 -4.87 14.74 0.52
N ASN A 85 -3.67 14.76 0.00
CA ASN A 85 -3.27 15.74 -1.01
C ASN A 85 -4.07 15.58 -2.29
N SER A 86 -4.36 14.35 -2.67
CA SER A 86 -5.19 14.08 -3.85
C SER A 86 -6.60 14.64 -3.68
N LYS A 87 -7.19 14.49 -2.49
CA LYS A 87 -8.51 15.07 -2.21
C LYS A 87 -8.49 16.59 -2.29
N GLN A 88 -7.44 17.21 -1.79
CA GLN A 88 -7.31 18.67 -1.83
C GLN A 88 -7.17 19.17 -3.27
N LEU A 89 -6.42 18.46 -4.10
CA LEU A 89 -6.27 18.82 -5.50
C LEU A 89 -7.58 18.72 -6.26
N LEU A 90 -8.41 17.75 -5.92
CA LEU A 90 -9.72 17.59 -6.57
C LEU A 90 -10.68 18.70 -6.17
N ARG A 91 -10.48 19.34 -5.04
CA ARG A 91 -11.32 20.43 -4.57
C ARG A 91 -10.86 21.80 -5.06
N GLY A 92 -9.62 21.87 -5.41
CA GLY A 92 -9.03 23.11 -5.83
C GLY A 92 -9.10 23.28 -7.30
#